data_6275bea1b534e4049a5348f920083ab4
#
_entry.id   6275bea1b534e4049a5348f920083ab4
#
_cell.length_a   1.000
_cell.length_b   1.000
_cell.length_c   1.000
_cell.angle_alpha   90.00
_cell.angle_beta   90.00
_cell.angle_gamma   90.00
#
_symmetry.space_group_name_H-M   'P 1'
#
loop_
_entity.id
_entity.type
_entity.pdbx_description
1 polymer ?
#
loop_
_entity_poly.entity_id
_entity_poly.type
_entity_poly.pdbx_seq_one_letter_code
_entity_poly.pdbx_strand_id
1 'polypeptide(L)'
;RDERDYSEWMEAFWARDILELFRLERRNSFLKFAELIFAQSRGRFNASSFVRSCGVRRTTILNYLSILEATHLVYVVRPYHGGNAKEIVATPCVYGFDTGFVAWAQGLHEIPPKEKGFMWEHLVLNEIAAVTQHKDIMHWRDKQGHEVDFVIEGEGKAPLAIEAKWNADAFDPDGLLAFRKFHPNGVNLVVSANVDNAYTRSVSGLEVSFCALSYLRQRV
;
A
#
# COMPACT_ATOMS: atom_id res chain seq x y z
N ARG A 1 -10.42 20.73 -1.85
CA ARG A 1 -9.42 21.20 -2.85
C ARG A 1 -10.04 21.05 -4.23
N ASP A 2 -9.79 22.01 -5.12
CA ASP A 2 -10.31 22.02 -6.48
C ASP A 2 -9.55 20.96 -7.32
N GLU A 3 -10.21 20.33 -8.29
CA GLU A 3 -9.55 19.41 -9.24
C GLU A 3 -8.39 20.07 -9.99
N ARG A 4 -8.51 21.39 -10.24
CA ARG A 4 -7.46 22.20 -10.84
C ARG A 4 -6.18 22.22 -9.99
N ASP A 5 -6.30 22.26 -8.67
CA ASP A 5 -5.16 22.29 -7.76
C ASP A 5 -4.29 21.03 -7.91
N TYR A 6 -4.90 19.85 -8.10
CA TYR A 6 -4.18 18.60 -8.29
C TYR A 6 -3.50 18.55 -9.66
N SER A 7 -4.19 18.96 -10.73
CA SER A 7 -3.61 18.98 -12.08
C SER A 7 -2.44 19.96 -12.17
N GLU A 8 -2.60 21.18 -11.65
CA GLU A 8 -1.56 22.21 -11.66
C GLU A 8 -0.36 21.79 -10.81
N TRP A 9 -0.59 21.15 -9.65
CA TRP A 9 0.49 20.65 -8.83
C TRP A 9 1.25 19.53 -9.54
N MET A 10 0.54 18.57 -10.13
CA MET A 10 1.14 17.49 -10.90
C MET A 10 2.00 18.04 -12.04
N GLU A 11 1.48 18.97 -12.84
CA GLU A 11 2.21 19.55 -13.95
C GLU A 11 3.45 20.32 -13.48
N ALA A 12 3.33 21.14 -12.43
CA ALA A 12 4.44 21.95 -11.91
C ALA A 12 5.53 21.08 -11.29
N PHE A 13 5.18 20.13 -10.43
CA PHE A 13 6.11 19.24 -9.76
C PHE A 13 6.81 18.29 -10.75
N TRP A 14 6.04 17.72 -11.67
CA TRP A 14 6.58 16.75 -12.63
C TRP A 14 7.40 17.40 -13.73
N ALA A 15 6.98 18.58 -14.21
CA ALA A 15 7.72 19.30 -15.24
C ALA A 15 9.07 19.81 -14.75
N ARG A 16 9.14 20.21 -13.47
CA ARG A 16 10.32 20.87 -12.93
C ARG A 16 11.30 19.90 -12.31
N ASP A 17 10.82 19.03 -11.41
CA ASP A 17 11.72 18.26 -10.56
C ASP A 17 12.03 16.86 -11.10
N ILE A 18 11.01 16.12 -11.55
CA ILE A 18 11.21 14.72 -11.94
C ILE A 18 11.75 14.60 -13.37
N LEU A 19 11.16 15.31 -14.31
CA LEU A 19 11.56 15.20 -15.71
C LEU A 19 12.97 15.72 -15.97
N GLU A 20 13.36 16.78 -15.26
CA GLU A 20 14.69 17.39 -15.37
C GLU A 20 15.73 16.54 -14.64
N LEU A 21 15.44 16.09 -13.41
CA LEU A 21 16.34 15.29 -12.58
C LEU A 21 16.67 13.93 -13.21
N PHE A 22 15.68 13.28 -13.80
CA PHE A 22 15.83 11.93 -14.39
C PHE A 22 16.03 11.93 -15.90
N ARG A 23 16.11 13.11 -16.56
CA ARG A 23 16.31 13.27 -18.04
C ARG A 23 15.37 12.38 -18.84
N LEU A 24 14.07 12.43 -18.54
CA LEU A 24 13.08 11.57 -19.15
C LEU A 24 12.79 11.97 -20.59
N GLU A 25 13.24 11.18 -21.55
CA GLU A 25 13.06 11.43 -22.99
C GLU A 25 11.58 11.34 -23.43
N ARG A 26 10.76 10.51 -22.75
CA ARG A 26 9.35 10.23 -23.10
C ARG A 26 8.40 10.76 -22.02
N ARG A 27 8.36 12.08 -21.89
CA ARG A 27 7.54 12.78 -20.90
C ARG A 27 6.09 12.31 -20.84
N ASN A 28 5.40 12.29 -21.99
CA ASN A 28 3.97 11.95 -22.05
C ASN A 28 3.71 10.50 -21.62
N SER A 29 4.62 9.57 -21.96
CA SER A 29 4.50 8.17 -21.53
C SER A 29 4.68 8.01 -20.02
N PHE A 30 5.58 8.80 -19.42
CA PHE A 30 5.79 8.80 -17.97
C PHE A 30 4.58 9.37 -17.23
N LEU A 31 4.06 10.51 -17.66
CA LEU A 31 2.85 11.13 -17.07
C LEU A 31 1.66 10.17 -17.15
N LYS A 32 1.46 9.56 -18.33
CA LYS A 32 0.39 8.56 -18.51
C LYS A 32 0.55 7.35 -17.61
N PHE A 33 1.78 6.87 -17.43
CA PHE A 33 2.06 5.77 -16.50
C PHE A 33 1.69 6.14 -15.06
N ALA A 34 2.04 7.34 -14.63
CA ALA A 34 1.75 7.78 -13.27
C ALA A 34 0.25 7.98 -13.02
N GLU A 35 -0.49 8.59 -13.96
CA GLU A 35 -1.95 8.65 -13.87
C GLU A 35 -2.55 7.25 -13.69
N LEU A 36 -2.10 6.28 -14.51
CA LEU A 36 -2.59 4.91 -14.44
C LEU A 36 -2.23 4.21 -13.12
N ILE A 37 -1.05 4.46 -12.57
CA ILE A 37 -0.62 3.90 -11.27
C ILE A 37 -1.49 4.46 -10.13
N PHE A 38 -1.75 5.77 -10.12
CA PHE A 38 -2.65 6.36 -9.13
C PHE A 38 -4.08 5.85 -9.25
N ALA A 39 -4.60 5.75 -10.48
CA ALA A 39 -5.94 5.21 -10.75
C ALA A 39 -6.08 3.73 -10.34
N GLN A 40 -4.98 2.95 -10.41
CA GLN A 40 -4.91 1.53 -10.02
C GLN A 40 -4.24 1.32 -8.67
N SER A 41 -4.18 2.36 -7.83
CA SER A 41 -3.56 2.29 -6.51
C SER A 41 -4.08 1.10 -5.68
N ARG A 42 -3.24 0.52 -4.81
CA ARG A 42 -3.47 -0.76 -4.13
C ARG A 42 -3.45 -1.99 -5.07
N GLY A 43 -3.35 -1.76 -6.36
CA GLY A 43 -3.33 -2.84 -7.35
C GLY A 43 -2.03 -3.64 -7.34
N ARG A 44 -2.13 -4.93 -7.68
CA ARG A 44 -0.95 -5.76 -7.95
C ARG A 44 -0.27 -5.29 -9.23
N PHE A 45 1.00 -4.96 -9.13
CA PHE A 45 1.74 -4.37 -10.23
C PHE A 45 2.21 -5.42 -11.24
N ASN A 46 1.77 -5.26 -12.49
CA ASN A 46 2.30 -6.01 -13.61
C ASN A 46 2.78 -5.03 -14.69
N ALA A 47 4.09 -4.90 -14.87
CA ALA A 47 4.67 -3.96 -15.82
C ALA A 47 4.15 -4.16 -17.27
N SER A 48 3.82 -5.40 -17.65
CA SER A 48 3.34 -5.69 -19.01
C SER A 48 1.97 -5.10 -19.30
N SER A 49 1.10 -4.90 -18.31
CA SER A 49 -0.23 -4.31 -18.49
C SER A 49 -0.19 -2.83 -18.91
N PHE A 50 0.90 -2.12 -18.59
CA PHE A 50 1.07 -0.70 -18.89
C PHE A 50 1.75 -0.45 -20.24
N VAL A 51 2.41 -1.46 -20.84
CA VAL A 51 3.22 -1.33 -22.05
C VAL A 51 2.41 -0.70 -23.20
N ARG A 52 1.22 -1.23 -23.46
CA ARG A 52 0.36 -0.75 -24.56
C ARG A 52 -0.16 0.67 -24.31
N SER A 53 -0.65 0.93 -23.11
CA SER A 53 -1.24 2.23 -22.75
C SER A 53 -0.22 3.36 -22.72
N CYS A 54 1.03 3.08 -22.32
CA CYS A 54 2.11 4.06 -22.25
C CYS A 54 2.97 4.13 -23.55
N GLY A 55 2.81 3.18 -24.46
CA GLY A 55 3.58 3.14 -25.73
C GLY A 55 5.08 2.95 -25.54
N VAL A 56 5.50 2.24 -24.45
CA VAL A 56 6.91 2.01 -24.12
C VAL A 56 7.15 0.53 -23.80
N ARG A 57 8.44 0.14 -23.73
CA ARG A 57 8.82 -1.23 -23.41
C ARG A 57 8.64 -1.52 -21.92
N ARG A 58 8.51 -2.81 -21.55
CA ARG A 58 8.38 -3.29 -20.17
C ARG A 58 9.51 -2.79 -19.26
N THR A 59 10.75 -2.75 -19.75
CA THR A 59 11.91 -2.22 -19.01
C THR A 59 11.76 -0.74 -18.68
N THR A 60 11.18 0.05 -19.59
CA THR A 60 10.89 1.47 -19.37
C THR A 60 9.81 1.65 -18.30
N ILE A 61 8.78 0.80 -18.28
CA ILE A 61 7.75 0.80 -17.22
C ILE A 61 8.36 0.52 -15.85
N LEU A 62 9.27 -0.46 -15.75
CA LEU A 62 9.99 -0.77 -14.51
C LEU A 62 10.85 0.41 -14.05
N ASN A 63 11.53 1.09 -14.97
CA ASN A 63 12.30 2.29 -14.67
C ASN A 63 11.40 3.43 -14.18
N TYR A 64 10.25 3.64 -14.81
CA TYR A 64 9.26 4.64 -14.39
C TYR A 64 8.75 4.36 -12.96
N LEU A 65 8.45 3.09 -12.64
CA LEU A 65 8.07 2.73 -11.28
C LEU A 65 9.18 3.03 -10.28
N SER A 66 10.44 2.70 -10.61
CA SER A 66 11.58 3.00 -9.74
C SER A 66 11.77 4.51 -9.49
N ILE A 67 11.48 5.35 -10.50
CA ILE A 67 11.51 6.80 -10.34
C ILE A 67 10.39 7.27 -9.40
N LEU A 68 9.15 6.79 -9.59
CA LEU A 68 8.03 7.14 -8.71
C LEU A 68 8.28 6.68 -7.26
N GLU A 69 8.88 5.51 -7.07
CA GLU A 69 9.27 5.00 -5.75
C GLU A 69 10.37 5.86 -5.12
N ALA A 70 11.43 6.17 -5.87
CA ALA A 70 12.56 6.99 -5.41
C ALA A 70 12.18 8.44 -5.07
N THR A 71 11.14 8.95 -5.72
CA THR A 71 10.57 10.29 -5.45
C THR A 71 9.45 10.28 -4.43
N HIS A 72 9.19 9.15 -3.78
CA HIS A 72 8.14 8.95 -2.77
C HIS A 72 6.72 9.27 -3.25
N LEU A 73 6.47 9.20 -4.56
CA LEU A 73 5.13 9.36 -5.13
C LEU A 73 4.29 8.08 -5.04
N VAL A 74 4.95 6.95 -4.91
CA VAL A 74 4.30 5.67 -4.66
C VAL A 74 5.06 4.86 -3.61
N TYR A 75 4.33 4.04 -2.89
CA TYR A 75 4.88 2.96 -2.07
C TYR A 75 4.79 1.64 -2.86
N VAL A 76 5.92 0.96 -2.99
CA VAL A 76 5.97 -0.38 -3.58
C VAL A 76 6.05 -1.39 -2.45
N VAL A 77 4.89 -1.88 -2.03
CA VAL A 77 4.75 -2.85 -0.94
C VAL A 77 5.04 -4.24 -1.50
N ARG A 78 6.19 -4.80 -1.14
CA ARG A 78 6.69 -6.08 -1.64
C ARG A 78 6.14 -7.26 -0.85
N PRO A 79 6.07 -8.46 -1.45
CA PRO A 79 5.62 -9.64 -0.71
C PRO A 79 6.61 -10.02 0.39
N TYR A 80 6.06 -10.33 1.57
CA TYR A 80 6.80 -10.91 2.68
C TYR A 80 7.04 -12.40 2.43
N HIS A 81 8.28 -12.85 2.50
CA HIS A 81 8.64 -14.22 2.18
C HIS A 81 8.96 -15.11 3.40
N GLY A 82 9.49 -14.54 4.48
CA GLY A 82 9.80 -15.24 5.73
C GLY A 82 10.47 -16.62 5.57
N GLY A 83 11.22 -16.83 4.48
CA GLY A 83 11.84 -18.11 4.14
C GLY A 83 11.00 -19.08 3.29
N ASN A 84 9.69 -18.86 3.11
CA ASN A 84 8.75 -19.76 2.43
C ASN A 84 8.29 -19.24 1.05
N ALA A 85 9.23 -18.87 0.18
CA ALA A 85 8.95 -18.23 -1.11
C ALA A 85 8.04 -19.04 -2.07
N LYS A 86 7.90 -20.36 -1.90
CA LYS A 86 7.13 -21.22 -2.82
C LYS A 86 5.61 -21.09 -2.70
N GLU A 87 5.11 -20.55 -1.60
CA GLU A 87 3.67 -20.53 -1.28
C GLU A 87 3.01 -19.17 -1.43
N ILE A 88 3.79 -18.14 -1.70
CA ILE A 88 3.36 -16.75 -1.76
C ILE A 88 3.22 -16.26 -3.19
N VAL A 89 2.33 -15.27 -3.37
CA VAL A 89 2.19 -14.52 -4.62
C VAL A 89 3.28 -13.45 -4.68
N ALA A 90 4.24 -13.61 -5.57
CA ALA A 90 5.45 -12.76 -5.65
C ALA A 90 5.25 -11.40 -6.33
N THR A 91 4.02 -10.89 -6.43
CA THR A 91 3.71 -9.64 -7.13
C THR A 91 3.55 -8.50 -6.14
N PRO A 92 4.32 -7.39 -6.25
CA PRO A 92 4.18 -6.26 -5.35
C PRO A 92 2.86 -5.53 -5.56
N CYS A 93 2.34 -4.88 -4.50
CA CYS A 93 1.25 -3.93 -4.56
C CYS A 93 1.82 -2.51 -4.64
N VAL A 94 1.19 -1.63 -5.41
CA VAL A 94 1.62 -0.22 -5.53
C VAL A 94 0.52 0.70 -5.02
N TYR A 95 0.88 1.58 -4.09
CA TYR A 95 -0.01 2.56 -3.47
C TYR A 95 0.46 3.97 -3.80
N GLY A 96 -0.45 4.86 -4.12
CA GLY A 96 -0.15 6.29 -4.22
C GLY A 96 0.16 6.87 -2.84
N PHE A 97 1.04 7.87 -2.81
CA PHE A 97 1.54 8.49 -1.57
C PHE A 97 0.48 9.28 -0.80
N ASP A 98 -0.57 9.75 -1.46
CA ASP A 98 -1.59 10.63 -0.89
C ASP A 98 -2.99 10.20 -1.34
N THR A 99 -3.91 10.09 -0.40
CA THR A 99 -5.29 9.67 -0.65
C THR A 99 -6.07 10.64 -1.51
N GLY A 100 -5.76 11.94 -1.46
CA GLY A 100 -6.39 12.96 -2.29
C GLY A 100 -6.00 12.80 -3.77
N PHE A 101 -4.71 12.54 -4.06
CA PHE A 101 -4.27 12.24 -5.43
C PHE A 101 -4.85 10.94 -5.96
N VAL A 102 -4.95 9.91 -5.12
CA VAL A 102 -5.58 8.65 -5.49
C VAL A 102 -7.06 8.85 -5.81
N ALA A 103 -7.81 9.59 -4.96
CA ALA A 103 -9.20 9.90 -5.19
C ALA A 103 -9.40 10.70 -6.49
N TRP A 104 -8.57 11.73 -6.70
CA TRP A 104 -8.58 12.52 -7.93
C TRP A 104 -8.34 11.65 -9.18
N ALA A 105 -7.30 10.82 -9.18
CA ALA A 105 -6.99 9.93 -10.31
C ALA A 105 -8.08 8.91 -10.61
N GLN A 106 -8.88 8.55 -9.60
CA GLN A 106 -10.06 7.68 -9.73
C GLN A 106 -11.35 8.45 -10.06
N GLY A 107 -11.30 9.78 -10.20
CA GLY A 107 -12.47 10.62 -10.44
C GLY A 107 -13.44 10.68 -9.27
N LEU A 108 -12.96 10.50 -8.04
CA LEU A 108 -13.78 10.54 -6.84
C LEU A 108 -13.80 11.96 -6.25
N HIS A 109 -14.90 12.69 -6.47
CA HIS A 109 -15.14 14.01 -5.85
C HIS A 109 -15.46 13.89 -4.35
N GLU A 110 -16.18 12.82 -3.99
CA GLU A 110 -16.47 12.41 -2.62
C GLU A 110 -16.12 10.93 -2.47
N ILE A 111 -15.68 10.54 -1.28
CA ILE A 111 -15.35 9.13 -1.00
C ILE A 111 -16.65 8.37 -0.66
N PRO A 112 -17.17 7.55 -1.58
CA PRO A 112 -18.38 6.78 -1.31
C PRO A 112 -18.13 5.75 -0.20
N PRO A 113 -19.18 5.33 0.52
CA PRO A 113 -19.04 4.38 1.64
C PRO A 113 -18.28 3.09 1.29
N LYS A 114 -18.45 2.58 0.07
CA LYS A 114 -17.75 1.38 -0.42
C LYS A 114 -16.24 1.57 -0.58
N GLU A 115 -15.77 2.80 -0.79
CA GLU A 115 -14.35 3.12 -0.98
C GLU A 115 -13.65 3.52 0.33
N LYS A 116 -14.39 3.66 1.44
CA LYS A 116 -13.81 4.05 2.73
C LYS A 116 -12.76 3.06 3.23
N GLY A 117 -12.99 1.77 3.07
CA GLY A 117 -12.02 0.73 3.43
C GLY A 117 -10.73 0.83 2.63
N PHE A 118 -10.86 1.06 1.32
CA PHE A 118 -9.73 1.27 0.41
C PHE A 118 -8.90 2.50 0.81
N MET A 119 -9.55 3.63 1.06
CA MET A 119 -8.87 4.86 1.48
C MET A 119 -8.28 4.75 2.89
N TRP A 120 -8.95 4.01 3.78
CA TRP A 120 -8.43 3.73 5.11
C TRP A 120 -7.12 2.95 5.08
N GLU A 121 -7.02 1.94 4.24
CA GLU A 121 -5.79 1.16 4.06
C GLU A 121 -4.63 2.04 3.58
N HIS A 122 -4.86 3.01 2.67
CA HIS A 122 -3.85 3.99 2.28
C HIS A 122 -3.41 4.87 3.45
N LEU A 123 -4.34 5.33 4.30
CA LEU A 123 -4.01 6.12 5.49
C LEU A 123 -3.19 5.31 6.50
N VAL A 124 -3.53 4.04 6.70
CA VAL A 124 -2.75 3.13 7.55
C VAL A 124 -1.34 2.95 7.00
N LEU A 125 -1.20 2.71 5.68
CA LEU A 125 0.12 2.62 5.04
C LEU A 125 0.93 3.91 5.22
N ASN A 126 0.32 5.07 5.00
CA ASN A 126 1.00 6.36 5.17
C ASN A 126 1.50 6.55 6.60
N GLU A 127 0.72 6.15 7.59
CA GLU A 127 1.12 6.22 9.00
C GLU A 127 2.27 5.26 9.32
N ILE A 128 2.20 4.02 8.82
CA ILE A 128 3.30 3.04 8.95
C ILE A 128 4.57 3.61 8.31
N ALA A 129 4.47 4.12 7.09
CA ALA A 129 5.61 4.67 6.36
C ALA A 129 6.25 5.87 7.09
N ALA A 130 5.42 6.74 7.68
CA ALA A 130 5.90 7.88 8.47
C ALA A 130 6.69 7.46 9.72
N VAL A 131 6.27 6.38 10.38
CA VAL A 131 6.91 5.86 11.59
C VAL A 131 8.16 5.05 11.25
N THR A 132 8.09 4.17 10.26
CA THR A 132 9.20 3.28 9.86
C THR A 132 10.22 3.95 8.96
N GLN A 133 9.98 5.21 8.53
CA GLN A 133 10.80 5.89 7.52
C GLN A 133 10.93 5.07 6.23
N HIS A 134 9.84 4.45 5.78
CA HIS A 134 9.72 3.61 4.59
C HIS A 134 10.52 2.30 4.62
N LYS A 135 11.02 1.87 5.77
CA LYS A 135 11.77 0.62 5.88
C LYS A 135 10.79 -0.56 5.95
N ASP A 136 11.00 -1.53 5.07
CA ASP A 136 10.52 -2.92 5.16
C ASP A 136 9.01 -3.13 5.41
N ILE A 137 8.17 -2.27 4.80
CA ILE A 137 6.73 -2.51 4.74
C ILE A 137 6.46 -3.52 3.63
N MET A 138 5.92 -4.66 3.99
CA MET A 138 5.60 -5.75 3.08
C MET A 138 4.13 -6.12 3.16
N HIS A 139 3.61 -6.90 2.24
CA HIS A 139 2.32 -7.56 2.33
C HIS A 139 2.50 -9.08 2.28
N TRP A 140 1.52 -9.82 2.74
CA TRP A 140 1.54 -11.26 2.56
C TRP A 140 0.28 -11.74 1.88
N ARG A 141 0.43 -12.68 0.94
CA ARG A 141 -0.68 -13.36 0.29
C ARG A 141 -0.28 -14.75 -0.14
N ASP A 142 -1.13 -15.75 0.15
CA ASP A 142 -0.95 -17.11 -0.34
C ASP A 142 -1.64 -17.35 -1.70
N LYS A 143 -1.48 -18.56 -2.23
CA LYS A 143 -2.11 -18.96 -3.49
C LYS A 143 -3.60 -19.25 -3.37
N GLN A 144 -4.12 -19.44 -2.16
CA GLN A 144 -5.53 -19.63 -1.85
C GLN A 144 -6.28 -18.30 -1.78
N GLY A 145 -5.57 -17.20 -1.71
CA GLY A 145 -6.14 -15.87 -1.68
C GLY A 145 -6.24 -15.23 -0.31
N HIS A 146 -5.77 -15.92 0.77
CA HIS A 146 -5.64 -15.30 2.07
C HIS A 146 -4.57 -14.21 2.01
N GLU A 147 -4.82 -13.09 2.66
CA GLU A 147 -3.91 -11.94 2.64
C GLU A 147 -3.79 -11.28 4.01
N VAL A 148 -2.65 -10.64 4.24
CA VAL A 148 -2.39 -9.70 5.32
C VAL A 148 -1.96 -8.40 4.67
N ASP A 149 -2.66 -7.31 5.00
CA ASP A 149 -2.50 -6.03 4.33
C ASP A 149 -1.05 -5.52 4.46
N PHE A 150 -0.49 -5.53 5.69
CA PHE A 150 0.90 -5.14 5.92
C PHE A 150 1.60 -6.07 6.90
N VAL A 151 2.86 -6.35 6.59
CA VAL A 151 3.78 -7.11 7.45
C VAL A 151 5.05 -6.29 7.65
N ILE A 152 5.45 -6.12 8.90
CA ILE A 152 6.68 -5.41 9.27
C ILE A 152 7.57 -6.39 10.01
N GLU A 153 8.80 -6.53 9.54
CA GLU A 153 9.83 -7.35 10.17
C GLU A 153 10.84 -6.45 10.87
N GLY A 154 10.96 -6.58 12.19
CA GLY A 154 12.01 -5.93 12.95
C GLY A 154 13.27 -6.80 12.98
N GLU A 155 14.45 -6.20 13.13
CA GLU A 155 15.72 -6.92 13.25
C GLU A 155 15.66 -7.97 14.36
N GLY A 156 15.69 -9.25 13.98
CA GLY A 156 15.66 -10.39 14.92
C GLY A 156 14.34 -10.57 15.68
N LYS A 157 13.27 -9.86 15.30
CA LYS A 157 11.94 -9.96 15.93
C LYS A 157 10.97 -10.71 15.04
N ALA A 158 10.00 -11.35 15.67
CA ALA A 158 8.90 -11.97 14.99
C ALA A 158 8.03 -10.92 14.26
N PRO A 159 7.45 -11.24 13.07
CA PRO A 159 6.75 -10.26 12.24
C PRO A 159 5.49 -9.70 12.90
N LEU A 160 5.30 -8.40 12.78
CA LEU A 160 4.05 -7.70 13.08
C LEU A 160 3.15 -7.79 11.84
N ALA A 161 1.97 -8.41 12.00
CA ALA A 161 0.95 -8.50 10.98
C ALA A 161 -0.14 -7.46 11.24
N ILE A 162 -0.45 -6.64 10.26
CA ILE A 162 -1.38 -5.52 10.37
C ILE A 162 -2.49 -5.66 9.33
N GLU A 163 -3.73 -5.58 9.78
CA GLU A 163 -4.95 -5.49 8.97
C GLU A 163 -5.55 -4.09 9.12
N ALA A 164 -5.91 -3.47 8.01
CA ALA A 164 -6.58 -2.18 7.97
C ALA A 164 -8.07 -2.36 7.69
N LYS A 165 -8.92 -2.04 8.65
CA LYS A 165 -10.39 -2.19 8.52
C LYS A 165 -11.09 -0.88 8.85
N TRP A 166 -11.95 -0.40 7.93
CA TRP A 166 -12.78 0.77 8.21
C TRP A 166 -13.68 0.55 9.43
N ASN A 167 -14.20 -0.67 9.58
CA ASN A 167 -14.98 -1.10 10.74
C ASN A 167 -14.38 -2.37 11.32
N ALA A 168 -14.05 -2.36 12.62
CA ALA A 168 -13.49 -3.49 13.33
C ALA A 168 -14.37 -4.74 13.32
N ASP A 169 -15.70 -4.57 13.25
CA ASP A 169 -16.67 -5.67 13.19
C ASP A 169 -16.61 -6.43 11.84
N ALA A 170 -16.07 -5.81 10.80
CA ALA A 170 -15.85 -6.44 9.50
C ALA A 170 -14.53 -7.21 9.40
N PHE A 171 -13.80 -7.36 10.52
CA PHE A 171 -12.56 -8.12 10.54
C PHE A 171 -12.81 -9.61 10.36
N ASP A 172 -12.16 -10.20 9.35
CA ASP A 172 -12.10 -11.62 9.09
C ASP A 172 -10.72 -12.15 9.50
N PRO A 173 -10.61 -13.15 10.39
CA PRO A 173 -9.34 -13.67 10.86
C PRO A 173 -8.62 -14.60 9.86
N ASP A 174 -9.25 -15.04 8.77
CA ASP A 174 -8.73 -16.08 7.89
C ASP A 174 -7.35 -15.74 7.31
N GLY A 175 -7.12 -14.48 6.94
CA GLY A 175 -5.82 -14.00 6.48
C GLY A 175 -4.72 -14.16 7.54
N LEU A 176 -4.99 -13.67 8.76
CA LEU A 176 -4.05 -13.80 9.88
C LEU A 176 -3.85 -15.25 10.31
N LEU A 177 -4.91 -16.06 10.34
CA LEU A 177 -4.82 -17.49 10.66
C LEU A 177 -3.94 -18.23 9.65
N ALA A 178 -4.12 -17.96 8.36
CA ALA A 178 -3.30 -18.54 7.30
C ALA A 178 -1.84 -18.09 7.43
N PHE A 179 -1.59 -16.81 7.66
CA PHE A 179 -0.25 -16.25 7.86
C PHE A 179 0.46 -16.90 9.06
N ARG A 180 -0.23 -17.05 10.20
CA ARG A 180 0.33 -17.62 11.43
C ARG A 180 0.62 -19.12 11.37
N LYS A 181 0.07 -19.86 10.42
CA LYS A 181 0.49 -21.25 10.14
C LYS A 181 1.95 -21.33 9.68
N PHE A 182 2.42 -20.31 8.93
CA PHE A 182 3.79 -20.24 8.43
C PHE A 182 4.70 -19.44 9.38
N HIS A 183 4.15 -18.45 10.07
CA HIS A 183 4.86 -17.52 10.95
C HIS A 183 4.18 -17.50 12.33
N PRO A 184 4.37 -18.55 13.16
CA PRO A 184 3.57 -18.76 14.38
C PRO A 184 3.77 -17.69 15.45
N ASN A 185 4.90 -17.00 15.42
CA ASN A 185 5.26 -15.97 16.39
C ASN A 185 5.00 -14.57 15.84
N GLY A 186 4.74 -13.60 16.75
CA GLY A 186 4.59 -12.19 16.42
C GLY A 186 3.25 -11.62 16.86
N VAL A 187 3.04 -10.35 16.57
CA VAL A 187 1.87 -9.57 17.00
C VAL A 187 0.88 -9.45 15.85
N ASN A 188 -0.42 -9.54 16.14
CA ASN A 188 -1.51 -9.30 15.21
C ASN A 188 -2.23 -8.02 15.59
N LEU A 189 -2.32 -7.10 14.66
CA LEU A 189 -2.91 -5.78 14.86
C LEU A 189 -4.01 -5.53 13.82
N VAL A 190 -5.17 -5.07 14.27
CA VAL A 190 -6.23 -4.53 13.42
C VAL A 190 -6.32 -3.03 13.68
N VAL A 191 -6.00 -2.23 12.67
CA VAL A 191 -6.12 -0.77 12.74
C VAL A 191 -7.46 -0.38 12.15
N SER A 192 -8.33 0.21 12.97
CA SER A 192 -9.71 0.49 12.56
C SER A 192 -10.14 1.92 12.83
N ALA A 193 -10.99 2.45 11.93
CA ALA A 193 -11.48 3.82 12.03
C ALA A 193 -12.53 4.02 13.13
N ASN A 194 -13.18 2.95 13.58
CA ASN A 194 -14.22 2.99 14.62
C ASN A 194 -13.74 2.46 15.98
N VAL A 195 -12.44 2.40 16.22
CA VAL A 195 -11.85 2.03 17.50
C VAL A 195 -11.19 3.25 18.13
N ASP A 196 -11.73 3.73 19.26
CA ASP A 196 -11.17 4.86 20.01
C ASP A 196 -10.12 4.41 21.03
N ASN A 197 -10.40 3.32 21.74
CA ASN A 197 -9.52 2.76 22.77
C ASN A 197 -9.03 1.37 22.34
N ALA A 198 -7.73 1.17 22.43
CA ALA A 198 -7.14 -0.12 22.08
C ALA A 198 -7.61 -1.23 23.02
N TYR A 199 -7.94 -2.38 22.45
CA TYR A 199 -8.30 -3.60 23.20
C TYR A 199 -7.75 -4.84 22.49
N THR A 200 -7.65 -5.93 23.24
CA THR A 200 -7.24 -7.23 22.70
C THR A 200 -8.35 -8.24 22.90
N ARG A 201 -8.58 -9.07 21.92
CA ARG A 201 -9.49 -10.22 22.01
C ARG A 201 -8.87 -11.46 21.36
N SER A 202 -9.26 -12.63 21.86
CA SER A 202 -8.94 -13.90 21.20
C SER A 202 -9.95 -14.16 20.09
N VAL A 203 -9.46 -14.36 18.86
CA VAL A 203 -10.27 -14.68 17.68
C VAL A 203 -9.74 -15.98 17.08
N SER A 204 -10.53 -17.03 17.14
CA SER A 204 -10.15 -18.37 16.65
C SER A 204 -8.79 -18.88 17.22
N GLY A 205 -8.50 -18.54 18.49
CA GLY A 205 -7.27 -18.93 19.17
C GLY A 205 -6.07 -18.00 18.93
N LEU A 206 -6.22 -16.96 18.09
CA LEU A 206 -5.21 -15.90 17.93
C LEU A 206 -5.52 -14.73 18.85
N GLU A 207 -4.49 -14.22 19.53
CA GLU A 207 -4.57 -12.89 20.16
C GLU A 207 -4.46 -11.81 19.07
N VAL A 208 -5.47 -10.94 19.01
CA VAL A 208 -5.55 -9.84 18.06
C VAL A 208 -5.83 -8.54 18.81
N SER A 209 -4.95 -7.56 18.64
CA SER A 209 -5.12 -6.22 19.21
C SER A 209 -5.82 -5.31 18.21
N PHE A 210 -6.87 -4.63 18.63
CA PHE A 210 -7.62 -3.65 17.85
C PHE A 210 -7.27 -2.26 18.34
N CYS A 211 -7.00 -1.33 17.42
CA CYS A 211 -6.59 0.02 17.80
C CYS A 211 -6.97 1.08 16.75
N ALA A 212 -6.96 2.34 17.20
CA ALA A 212 -7.05 3.50 16.33
C ALA A 212 -5.73 3.73 15.57
N LEU A 213 -5.78 4.54 14.50
CA LEU A 213 -4.60 4.93 13.71
C LEU A 213 -3.51 5.60 14.58
N SER A 214 -3.91 6.45 15.52
CA SER A 214 -2.97 7.15 16.42
C SER A 214 -2.15 6.23 17.31
N TYR A 215 -2.68 5.05 17.62
CA TYR A 215 -1.99 4.06 18.44
C TYR A 215 -0.88 3.32 17.69
N LEU A 216 -0.94 3.31 16.37
CA LEU A 216 0.02 2.62 15.52
C LEU A 216 1.46 3.12 15.76
N ARG A 217 1.63 4.44 15.99
CA ARG A 217 2.93 5.08 16.31
C ARG A 217 3.66 4.49 17.51
N GLN A 218 2.94 3.84 18.41
CA GLN A 218 3.51 3.26 19.62
C GLN A 218 3.93 1.79 19.46
N ARG A 219 3.55 1.16 18.34
CA ARG A 219 3.69 -0.28 18.12
C ARG A 219 4.60 -0.66 16.96
N VAL A 220 4.86 0.29 16.06
CA VAL A 220 5.68 0.09 14.84
C VAL A 220 7.10 0.63 15.02
#